data_acf43aac9ef96474fde809dd8e815c60
#
_entry.id   acf43aac9ef96474fde809dd8e815c60
#
_cell.length_a   1.000
_cell.length_b   1.000
_cell.length_c   1.000
_cell.angle_alpha   90.00
_cell.angle_beta   90.00
_cell.angle_gamma   90.00
#
_symmetry.space_group_name_H-M   'P 1'
#
loop_
_entity.id
_entity.type
_entity.pdbx_description
1 polymer ?
#
loop_
_entity_poly.entity_id
_entity_poly.type
_entity_poly.pdbx_seq_one_letter_code
_entity_poly.pdbx_strand_id
1 'polypeptide(L)'
;MTAGTRDSGLGTRNGKIPASACAVGGNAEQSLQPALSSTSGFSESRVPSPESRELQLIYGGTFDPIHNGHLAIARAARDAFAVPVRLMPAADPPHRDAPGADALQRCEMLALAIAGEPGLLLDRHELQRALAQPGVASYSIDTVRELRAELGADVPLALLIGADSLVGFNAWRDWRSLLDAAHLVVADRAGSGWERALPAELAQALAGRWAASPQALAGAPGGLLWCLRQPLRSESASQARARIAGGGDWAALVPAAVADYIRAAGLYAAAPAAPAPAS
;
A
#
# COMPACT_ATOMS: atom_id res chain seq x y z
N MET A 1 -1.72 59.48 -26.76
CA MET A 1 -2.85 58.59 -26.37
C MET A 1 -2.25 57.22 -26.08
N THR A 2 -2.04 56.97 -24.81
CA THR A 2 -1.32 55.78 -24.29
C THR A 2 -2.37 54.77 -23.83
N ALA A 3 -2.36 53.58 -24.41
CA ALA A 3 -3.18 52.47 -23.96
C ALA A 3 -2.32 51.58 -23.07
N GLY A 4 -2.65 51.50 -21.76
CA GLY A 4 -2.00 50.64 -20.79
C GLY A 4 -2.53 49.21 -20.86
N THR A 5 -1.63 48.27 -21.02
CA THR A 5 -1.87 46.83 -20.93
C THR A 5 -1.82 46.42 -19.46
N ARG A 6 -2.92 45.89 -18.95
CA ARG A 6 -2.98 45.27 -17.60
C ARG A 6 -2.48 43.82 -17.70
N ASP A 7 -1.36 43.59 -17.09
CA ASP A 7 -0.81 42.25 -16.85
C ASP A 7 -1.59 41.58 -15.68
N SER A 8 -2.35 40.53 -15.98
CA SER A 8 -3.03 39.70 -15.00
C SER A 8 -2.17 38.48 -14.72
N GLY A 9 -1.25 38.61 -13.74
CA GLY A 9 -0.46 37.51 -13.23
C GLY A 9 -1.33 36.46 -12.56
N LEU A 10 -1.59 35.36 -13.23
CA LEU A 10 -2.06 34.12 -12.61
C LEU A 10 -0.89 33.50 -11.81
N GLY A 11 -0.89 33.76 -10.52
CA GLY A 11 0.00 33.06 -9.59
C GLY A 11 -0.40 31.59 -9.48
N THR A 12 0.33 30.72 -10.15
CA THR A 12 0.30 29.28 -9.91
C THR A 12 0.75 29.02 -8.47
N ARG A 13 -0.21 28.79 -7.59
CA ARG A 13 0.07 28.23 -6.26
C ARG A 13 0.50 26.77 -6.45
N ASN A 14 1.79 26.54 -6.57
CA ASN A 14 2.37 25.22 -6.40
C ASN A 14 2.01 24.75 -4.99
N GLY A 15 1.07 23.80 -4.89
CA GLY A 15 0.70 23.14 -3.64
C GLY A 15 1.88 22.33 -3.13
N LYS A 16 2.76 22.96 -2.36
CA LYS A 16 3.83 22.24 -1.64
C LYS A 16 3.18 21.30 -0.65
N ILE A 17 3.58 20.03 -0.69
CA ILE A 17 3.27 19.05 0.34
C ILE A 17 3.85 19.60 1.66
N PRO A 18 3.04 19.80 2.72
CA PRO A 18 3.55 20.36 3.97
C PRO A 18 4.62 19.41 4.54
N ALA A 19 5.75 19.93 4.92
CA ALA A 19 6.85 19.14 5.49
C ALA A 19 6.44 18.36 6.74
N SER A 20 5.40 18.81 7.46
CA SER A 20 4.82 18.13 8.61
C SER A 20 3.96 16.91 8.28
N ALA A 21 3.52 16.75 7.03
CA ALA A 21 2.73 15.58 6.59
C ALA A 21 3.55 14.29 6.52
N CYS A 22 4.88 14.43 6.58
CA CYS A 22 5.82 13.32 6.53
C CYS A 22 6.65 13.23 7.82
N ALA A 23 6.01 13.10 8.99
CA ALA A 23 6.71 12.96 10.27
C ALA A 23 7.27 11.53 10.47
N VAL A 24 8.48 11.46 11.00
CA VAL A 24 9.09 10.22 11.48
C VAL A 24 8.41 9.86 12.81
N GLY A 25 7.87 8.65 12.94
CA GLY A 25 7.35 8.14 14.21
C GLY A 25 8.47 8.03 15.25
N GLY A 26 8.57 9.01 16.14
CA GLY A 26 9.44 8.96 17.30
C GLY A 26 8.69 8.35 18.47
N ASN A 27 9.26 7.34 19.13
CA ASN A 27 8.79 6.76 20.38
C ASN A 27 8.77 7.83 21.45
N ALA A 28 7.59 8.13 21.98
CA ALA A 28 7.44 8.86 23.24
C ALA A 28 7.10 7.85 24.33
N GLU A 29 8.09 7.58 25.20
CA GLU A 29 7.86 6.93 26.50
C GLU A 29 6.98 7.86 27.37
N GLN A 30 5.80 7.39 27.74
CA GLN A 30 5.01 8.02 28.79
C GLN A 30 4.91 7.09 29.98
N SER A 31 5.51 7.58 31.08
CA SER A 31 5.47 7.01 32.41
C SER A 31 4.05 6.98 32.99
N LEU A 32 3.70 5.82 33.52
CA LEU A 32 2.49 5.56 34.31
C LEU A 32 2.61 6.17 35.72
N GLN A 33 1.62 6.91 36.15
CA GLN A 33 1.28 7.07 37.56
C GLN A 33 -0.24 6.85 37.77
N PRO A 34 -0.64 6.12 38.83
CA PRO A 34 -2.04 5.83 39.11
C PRO A 34 -2.64 6.85 40.06
N ALA A 35 -3.85 7.29 39.79
CA ALA A 35 -4.68 8.00 40.81
C ALA A 35 -6.01 7.27 40.94
N LEU A 36 -6.21 6.70 42.14
CA LEU A 36 -7.49 6.24 42.67
C LEU A 36 -8.32 7.42 43.10
N SER A 37 -9.59 7.49 42.78
CA SER A 37 -10.67 7.75 43.77
C SER A 37 -12.06 7.65 43.13
N SER A 38 -12.89 6.99 43.87
CA SER A 38 -14.31 6.71 43.77
C SER A 38 -15.22 7.93 43.78
N THR A 39 -16.36 7.92 43.09
CA THR A 39 -17.71 7.99 43.70
C THR A 39 -18.82 7.87 42.63
N SER A 40 -19.83 7.19 43.03
CA SER A 40 -21.12 6.81 42.50
C SER A 40 -21.94 7.88 41.77
N GLY A 41 -22.74 7.44 40.80
CA GLY A 41 -24.11 7.88 40.63
C GLY A 41 -24.47 8.51 39.30
N PHE A 42 -25.48 7.94 38.73
CA PHE A 42 -26.36 8.32 37.64
C PHE A 42 -26.08 7.68 36.30
N SER A 43 -26.94 6.70 36.02
CA SER A 43 -27.18 6.12 34.71
C SER A 43 -27.75 7.18 33.77
N GLU A 44 -26.88 7.88 33.09
CA GLU A 44 -27.22 8.56 31.84
C GLU A 44 -27.14 7.54 30.73
N SER A 45 -28.28 7.35 30.07
CA SER A 45 -28.41 6.57 28.85
C SER A 45 -27.39 7.11 27.83
N ARG A 46 -26.19 6.51 27.81
CA ARG A 46 -25.15 6.81 26.85
C ARG A 46 -25.70 6.37 25.49
N VAL A 47 -26.18 7.34 24.71
CA VAL A 47 -26.25 7.17 23.25
C VAL A 47 -24.87 6.69 22.83
N PRO A 48 -24.71 5.51 22.19
CA PRO A 48 -23.41 5.07 21.74
C PRO A 48 -22.83 6.19 20.85
N SER A 49 -21.70 6.75 21.25
CA SER A 49 -20.85 7.47 20.31
C SER A 49 -20.74 6.61 19.05
N PRO A 50 -20.80 7.15 17.83
CA PRO A 50 -20.49 6.37 16.65
C PRO A 50 -19.12 5.76 16.92
N GLU A 51 -19.11 4.43 17.14
CA GLU A 51 -17.88 3.68 17.33
C GLU A 51 -16.98 4.11 16.20
N SER A 52 -15.82 4.68 16.52
CA SER A 52 -14.83 5.06 15.52
C SER A 52 -14.49 3.77 14.80
N ARG A 53 -15.03 3.64 13.58
CA ARG A 53 -14.87 2.43 12.78
C ARG A 53 -13.38 2.29 12.49
N GLU A 54 -12.81 1.16 12.86
CA GLU A 54 -11.39 0.91 12.73
C GLU A 54 -10.96 1.04 11.26
N LEU A 55 -9.85 1.76 11.01
CA LEU A 55 -9.28 1.92 9.68
C LEU A 55 -8.93 0.55 9.08
N GLN A 56 -9.47 0.25 7.92
CA GLN A 56 -9.11 -0.93 7.13
C GLN A 56 -7.94 -0.59 6.24
N LEU A 57 -6.77 -1.16 6.52
CA LEU A 57 -5.52 -0.88 5.79
C LEU A 57 -5.16 -2.06 4.89
N ILE A 58 -5.24 -1.84 3.58
CA ILE A 58 -5.00 -2.84 2.53
C ILE A 58 -3.66 -2.55 1.86
N TYR A 59 -2.75 -3.50 1.88
CA TYR A 59 -1.52 -3.46 1.11
C TYR A 59 -1.65 -4.32 -0.14
N GLY A 60 -2.05 -3.69 -1.25
CA GLY A 60 -2.14 -4.34 -2.54
C GLY A 60 -0.77 -4.45 -3.23
N GLY A 61 -0.51 -5.56 -3.90
CA GLY A 61 0.73 -5.72 -4.65
C GLY A 61 0.76 -7.02 -5.45
N THR A 62 1.65 -7.10 -6.44
CA THR A 62 1.85 -8.35 -7.19
C THR A 62 2.53 -9.40 -6.31
N PHE A 63 3.48 -8.99 -5.45
CA PHE A 63 4.26 -9.87 -4.55
C PHE A 63 4.91 -11.06 -5.30
N ASP A 64 5.65 -10.76 -6.34
CA ASP A 64 6.22 -11.74 -7.26
C ASP A 64 7.78 -11.74 -7.28
N PRO A 65 8.45 -12.28 -6.24
CA PRO A 65 7.91 -12.73 -4.96
C PRO A 65 7.72 -11.62 -3.92
N ILE A 66 7.05 -11.95 -2.83
CA ILE A 66 7.14 -11.17 -1.58
C ILE A 66 8.60 -11.14 -1.13
N HIS A 67 9.07 -9.98 -0.63
CA HIS A 67 10.45 -9.81 -0.17
C HIS A 67 10.53 -8.98 1.11
N ASN A 68 11.71 -8.92 1.74
CA ASN A 68 11.92 -8.25 3.01
C ASN A 68 11.55 -6.75 2.97
N GLY A 69 11.70 -6.10 1.82
CA GLY A 69 11.25 -4.73 1.62
C GLY A 69 9.73 -4.56 1.75
N HIS A 70 8.91 -5.49 1.22
CA HIS A 70 7.46 -5.48 1.41
C HIS A 70 7.08 -5.66 2.87
N LEU A 71 7.72 -6.61 3.59
CA LEU A 71 7.46 -6.83 5.01
C LEU A 71 7.83 -5.62 5.86
N ALA A 72 8.94 -4.95 5.55
CA ALA A 72 9.32 -3.73 6.25
C ALA A 72 8.27 -2.62 6.10
N ILE A 73 7.70 -2.46 4.89
CA ILE A 73 6.58 -1.53 4.62
C ILE A 73 5.36 -1.92 5.44
N ALA A 74 4.95 -3.19 5.39
CA ALA A 74 3.77 -3.67 6.09
C ALA A 74 3.87 -3.50 7.62
N ARG A 75 5.04 -3.84 8.20
CA ARG A 75 5.32 -3.62 9.64
C ARG A 75 5.29 -2.14 10.01
N ALA A 76 5.95 -1.28 9.23
CA ALA A 76 5.95 0.16 9.48
C ALA A 76 4.54 0.75 9.40
N ALA A 77 3.71 0.29 8.47
CA ALA A 77 2.32 0.71 8.36
C ALA A 77 1.49 0.23 9.55
N ARG A 78 1.57 -1.05 9.93
CA ARG A 78 0.93 -1.59 11.12
C ARG A 78 1.26 -0.76 12.37
N ASP A 79 2.54 -0.45 12.55
CA ASP A 79 3.02 0.25 13.75
C ASP A 79 2.59 1.74 13.74
N ALA A 80 2.59 2.40 12.56
CA ALA A 80 2.20 3.80 12.44
C ALA A 80 0.69 4.03 12.63
N PHE A 81 -0.13 3.09 12.19
CA PHE A 81 -1.59 3.19 12.28
C PHE A 81 -2.19 2.42 13.46
N ALA A 82 -1.42 1.55 14.11
CA ALA A 82 -1.85 0.64 15.18
C ALA A 82 -3.07 -0.22 14.80
N VAL A 83 -3.16 -0.60 13.52
CA VAL A 83 -4.22 -1.48 12.96
C VAL A 83 -3.58 -2.63 12.18
N PRO A 84 -4.28 -3.75 12.01
CA PRO A 84 -3.82 -4.82 11.14
C PRO A 84 -3.65 -4.34 9.69
N VAL A 85 -2.64 -4.87 8.99
CA VAL A 85 -2.42 -4.66 7.56
C VAL A 85 -2.82 -5.93 6.81
N ARG A 86 -3.79 -5.78 5.91
CA ARG A 86 -4.27 -6.85 5.03
C ARG A 86 -3.44 -6.83 3.74
N LEU A 87 -2.56 -7.82 3.56
CA LEU A 87 -1.75 -7.97 2.35
C LEU A 87 -2.57 -8.72 1.30
N MET A 88 -2.90 -8.04 0.20
CA MET A 88 -3.76 -8.54 -0.86
C MET A 88 -2.95 -8.72 -2.16
N PRO A 89 -2.61 -9.97 -2.53
CA PRO A 89 -1.92 -10.23 -3.78
C PRO A 89 -2.84 -9.99 -4.98
N ALA A 90 -2.38 -9.19 -5.94
CA ALA A 90 -3.08 -8.98 -7.20
C ALA A 90 -3.22 -10.31 -7.95
N ALA A 91 -4.44 -10.67 -8.35
CA ALA A 91 -4.67 -11.94 -9.02
C ALA A 91 -4.16 -11.91 -10.47
N ASP A 92 -4.63 -10.97 -11.26
CA ASP A 92 -4.28 -10.80 -12.67
C ASP A 92 -4.11 -9.30 -12.98
N PRO A 93 -2.92 -8.73 -12.75
CA PRO A 93 -2.69 -7.30 -12.91
C PRO A 93 -2.61 -6.91 -14.39
N PRO A 94 -3.58 -6.15 -14.94
CA PRO A 94 -3.67 -5.87 -16.37
C PRO A 94 -2.59 -4.91 -16.91
N HIS A 95 -1.84 -4.26 -16.00
CA HIS A 95 -0.84 -3.24 -16.34
C HIS A 95 0.61 -3.70 -16.14
N ARG A 96 0.84 -5.00 -15.94
CA ARG A 96 2.17 -5.57 -15.75
C ARG A 96 2.35 -6.79 -16.64
N ASP A 97 3.60 -7.11 -16.95
CA ASP A 97 3.95 -8.40 -17.54
C ASP A 97 3.42 -9.53 -16.66
N ALA A 98 3.09 -10.66 -17.28
CA ALA A 98 2.64 -11.84 -16.55
C ALA A 98 3.63 -12.16 -15.41
N PRO A 99 3.14 -12.37 -14.19
CA PRO A 99 3.99 -12.73 -13.06
C PRO A 99 4.78 -14.01 -13.36
N GLY A 100 5.99 -14.12 -12.80
CA GLY A 100 6.81 -15.33 -12.92
C GLY A 100 6.28 -16.50 -12.09
N ALA A 101 5.45 -16.22 -11.06
CA ALA A 101 4.68 -17.18 -10.28
C ALA A 101 3.19 -16.93 -10.48
N ASP A 102 2.38 -17.98 -10.52
CA ASP A 102 0.92 -17.84 -10.60
C ASP A 102 0.33 -17.23 -9.31
N ALA A 103 -0.95 -16.87 -9.36
CA ALA A 103 -1.62 -16.20 -8.25
C ALA A 103 -1.68 -17.06 -6.96
N LEU A 104 -1.82 -18.39 -7.09
CA LEU A 104 -1.83 -19.30 -5.94
C LEU A 104 -0.43 -19.39 -5.32
N GLN A 105 0.60 -19.55 -6.13
CA GLN A 105 2.00 -19.58 -5.67
C GLN A 105 2.38 -18.28 -4.95
N ARG A 106 1.94 -17.11 -5.46
CA ARG A 106 2.18 -15.83 -4.81
C ARG A 106 1.42 -15.69 -3.49
N CYS A 107 0.19 -16.21 -3.39
CA CYS A 107 -0.55 -16.31 -2.14
C CYS A 107 0.16 -17.21 -1.12
N GLU A 108 0.68 -18.37 -1.53
CA GLU A 108 1.42 -19.29 -0.65
C GLU A 108 2.72 -18.66 -0.13
N MET A 109 3.49 -18.03 -1.01
CA MET A 109 4.70 -17.29 -0.59
C MET A 109 4.36 -16.18 0.40
N LEU A 110 3.24 -15.47 0.20
CA LEU A 110 2.79 -14.42 1.10
C LEU A 110 2.35 -14.98 2.45
N ALA A 111 1.60 -16.09 2.48
CA ALA A 111 1.21 -16.78 3.70
C ALA A 111 2.44 -17.22 4.52
N LEU A 112 3.45 -17.79 3.86
CA LEU A 112 4.71 -18.19 4.49
C LEU A 112 5.48 -16.97 5.03
N ALA A 113 5.48 -15.85 4.31
CA ALA A 113 6.21 -14.65 4.68
C ALA A 113 5.64 -13.98 5.95
N ILE A 114 4.32 -14.06 6.16
CA ILE A 114 3.64 -13.42 7.30
C ILE A 114 3.30 -14.41 8.42
N ALA A 115 3.67 -15.69 8.29
CA ALA A 115 3.45 -16.67 9.34
C ALA A 115 4.13 -16.23 10.64
N GLY A 116 3.34 -16.11 11.72
CA GLY A 116 3.83 -15.64 13.02
C GLY A 116 4.08 -14.13 13.13
N GLU A 117 3.69 -13.32 12.13
CA GLU A 117 3.76 -11.84 12.16
C GLU A 117 2.44 -11.25 12.70
N PRO A 118 2.39 -10.82 13.98
CA PRO A 118 1.15 -10.24 14.52
C PRO A 118 0.69 -9.02 13.72
N GLY A 119 -0.61 -8.97 13.43
CA GLY A 119 -1.21 -7.83 12.72
C GLY A 119 -0.89 -7.75 11.22
N LEU A 120 -0.26 -8.78 10.62
CA LEU A 120 -0.18 -8.94 9.18
C LEU A 120 -1.12 -10.08 8.75
N LEU A 121 -2.06 -9.79 7.86
CA LEU A 121 -3.13 -10.70 7.46
C LEU A 121 -3.07 -10.94 5.95
N LEU A 122 -3.22 -12.19 5.52
CA LEU A 122 -3.38 -12.50 4.10
C LEU A 122 -4.83 -12.26 3.69
N ASP A 123 -5.02 -11.45 2.65
CA ASP A 123 -6.30 -11.20 2.04
C ASP A 123 -6.36 -11.85 0.65
N ARG A 124 -7.28 -12.78 0.45
CA ARG A 124 -7.45 -13.51 -0.81
C ARG A 124 -8.59 -12.96 -1.68
N HIS A 125 -9.09 -11.77 -1.40
CA HIS A 125 -10.27 -11.21 -2.07
C HIS A 125 -10.12 -11.20 -3.61
N GLU A 126 -9.02 -10.64 -4.13
CA GLU A 126 -8.78 -10.61 -5.59
C GLU A 126 -8.58 -12.01 -6.18
N LEU A 127 -7.91 -12.93 -5.48
CA LEU A 127 -7.77 -14.31 -5.92
C LEU A 127 -9.12 -15.02 -6.01
N GLN A 128 -9.98 -14.86 -4.99
CA GLN A 128 -11.32 -15.46 -4.98
C GLN A 128 -12.18 -14.92 -6.13
N ARG A 129 -12.09 -13.60 -6.39
CA ARG A 129 -12.76 -12.99 -7.56
C ARG A 129 -12.26 -13.57 -8.87
N ALA A 130 -10.96 -13.70 -9.05
CA ALA A 130 -10.38 -14.24 -10.29
C ALA A 130 -10.76 -15.72 -10.51
N LEU A 131 -10.87 -16.51 -9.45
CA LEU A 131 -11.35 -17.90 -9.52
C LEU A 131 -12.84 -17.98 -9.86
N ALA A 132 -13.65 -17.04 -9.35
CA ALA A 132 -15.08 -16.97 -9.64
C ALA A 132 -15.37 -16.42 -11.04
N GLN A 133 -14.49 -15.58 -11.58
CA GLN A 133 -14.64 -14.90 -12.88
C GLN A 133 -13.34 -15.00 -13.71
N PRO A 134 -12.99 -16.18 -14.22
CA PRO A 134 -11.76 -16.37 -14.98
C PRO A 134 -11.68 -15.46 -16.22
N GLY A 135 -10.49 -14.85 -16.43
CA GLY A 135 -10.24 -13.97 -17.58
C GLY A 135 -10.75 -12.53 -17.42
N VAL A 136 -11.35 -12.19 -16.27
CA VAL A 136 -11.72 -10.80 -15.96
C VAL A 136 -10.55 -10.11 -15.27
N ALA A 137 -10.06 -9.02 -15.88
CA ALA A 137 -8.95 -8.24 -15.34
C ALA A 137 -9.31 -7.63 -13.96
N SER A 138 -8.36 -7.67 -13.04
CA SER A 138 -8.52 -7.14 -11.68
C SER A 138 -8.05 -5.68 -11.61
N TYR A 139 -8.96 -4.76 -11.30
CA TYR A 139 -8.64 -3.35 -11.11
C TYR A 139 -8.89 -2.92 -9.66
N SER A 140 -8.02 -2.08 -9.12
CA SER A 140 -8.10 -1.60 -7.73
C SER A 140 -9.42 -0.89 -7.41
N ILE A 141 -10.01 -0.18 -8.39
CA ILE A 141 -11.31 0.47 -8.20
C ILE A 141 -12.44 -0.56 -7.96
N ASP A 142 -12.42 -1.69 -8.67
CA ASP A 142 -13.44 -2.73 -8.51
C ASP A 142 -13.28 -3.40 -7.15
N THR A 143 -12.03 -3.69 -6.73
CA THR A 143 -11.72 -4.20 -5.40
C THR A 143 -12.21 -3.25 -4.28
N VAL A 144 -11.97 -1.94 -4.42
CA VAL A 144 -12.43 -0.96 -3.43
C VAL A 144 -13.96 -0.88 -3.40
N ARG A 145 -14.65 -0.97 -4.53
CA ARG A 145 -16.12 -0.99 -4.59
C ARG A 145 -16.71 -2.23 -3.90
N GLU A 146 -16.11 -3.39 -4.11
CA GLU A 146 -16.51 -4.63 -3.43
C GLU A 146 -16.30 -4.52 -1.91
N LEU A 147 -15.11 -4.09 -1.47
CA LEU A 147 -14.83 -3.86 -0.05
C LEU A 147 -15.78 -2.83 0.57
N ARG A 148 -16.15 -1.77 -0.15
CA ARG A 148 -17.16 -0.80 0.30
C ARG A 148 -18.54 -1.43 0.46
N ALA A 149 -18.94 -2.31 -0.44
CA ALA A 149 -20.21 -3.02 -0.33
C ALA A 149 -20.24 -3.96 0.88
N GLU A 150 -19.12 -4.59 1.22
CA GLU A 150 -19.00 -5.51 2.35
C GLU A 150 -18.88 -4.77 3.69
N LEU A 151 -18.01 -3.77 3.78
CA LEU A 151 -17.66 -3.08 5.02
C LEU A 151 -18.63 -1.96 5.38
N GLY A 152 -19.29 -1.38 4.37
CA GLY A 152 -20.13 -0.19 4.49
C GLY A 152 -19.45 1.10 4.01
N ALA A 153 -20.29 2.06 3.61
CA ALA A 153 -19.84 3.31 2.97
C ALA A 153 -18.98 4.19 3.88
N ASP A 154 -19.21 4.14 5.19
CA ASP A 154 -18.59 5.04 6.16
C ASP A 154 -17.34 4.46 6.85
N VAL A 155 -16.97 3.19 6.61
CA VAL A 155 -15.78 2.59 7.21
C VAL A 155 -14.53 3.22 6.61
N PRO A 156 -13.57 3.75 7.39
CA PRO A 156 -12.31 4.24 6.85
C PRO A 156 -11.55 3.12 6.13
N LEU A 157 -11.23 3.34 4.86
CA LEU A 157 -10.51 2.37 4.03
C LEU A 157 -9.29 3.04 3.41
N ALA A 158 -8.12 2.45 3.56
CA ALA A 158 -6.87 2.95 3.01
C ALA A 158 -6.16 1.90 2.15
N LEU A 159 -5.63 2.32 1.02
CA LEU A 159 -4.73 1.56 0.18
C LEU A 159 -3.29 1.97 0.47
N LEU A 160 -2.46 1.03 0.86
CA LEU A 160 -1.01 1.21 1.00
C LEU A 160 -0.36 0.89 -0.34
N ILE A 161 0.30 1.87 -0.92
CA ILE A 161 0.98 1.77 -2.21
C ILE A 161 2.41 2.31 -2.13
N GLY A 162 3.29 1.86 -3.01
CA GLY A 162 4.62 2.44 -3.14
C GLY A 162 4.59 3.82 -3.81
N ALA A 163 5.57 4.67 -3.53
CA ALA A 163 5.72 5.99 -4.16
C ALA A 163 5.80 5.91 -5.70
N ASP A 164 6.48 4.88 -6.24
CA ASP A 164 6.53 4.63 -7.69
C ASP A 164 5.14 4.37 -8.28
N SER A 165 4.27 3.67 -7.53
CA SER A 165 2.89 3.42 -7.93
C SER A 165 2.04 4.70 -7.89
N LEU A 166 2.32 5.61 -6.95
CA LEU A 166 1.65 6.91 -6.90
C LEU A 166 2.01 7.77 -8.12
N VAL A 167 3.27 7.77 -8.57
CA VAL A 167 3.68 8.54 -9.77
C VAL A 167 2.88 8.12 -11.01
N GLY A 168 2.54 6.83 -11.13
CA GLY A 168 1.71 6.30 -12.22
C GLY A 168 0.21 6.17 -11.90
N PHE A 169 -0.25 6.72 -10.79
CA PHE A 169 -1.62 6.48 -10.29
C PHE A 169 -2.71 7.01 -11.23
N ASN A 170 -2.45 8.09 -11.95
CA ASN A 170 -3.38 8.65 -12.94
C ASN A 170 -3.60 7.77 -14.17
N ALA A 171 -2.81 6.72 -14.38
CA ALA A 171 -3.03 5.70 -15.39
C ALA A 171 -3.93 4.55 -14.89
N TRP A 172 -4.27 4.50 -13.61
CA TRP A 172 -5.15 3.48 -13.06
C TRP A 172 -6.59 3.71 -13.50
N ARG A 173 -7.31 2.61 -13.73
CA ARG A 173 -8.72 2.69 -14.14
C ARG A 173 -9.54 3.45 -13.08
N ASP A 174 -10.27 4.46 -13.53
CA ASP A 174 -11.15 5.30 -12.69
C ASP A 174 -10.44 5.84 -11.42
N TRP A 175 -9.20 6.27 -11.59
CA TRP A 175 -8.32 6.68 -10.49
C TRP A 175 -8.88 7.83 -9.63
N ARG A 176 -9.73 8.71 -10.23
CA ARG A 176 -10.36 9.78 -9.46
C ARG A 176 -11.38 9.25 -8.48
N SER A 177 -12.26 8.34 -8.93
CA SER A 177 -13.21 7.66 -8.04
C SER A 177 -12.48 6.83 -6.98
N LEU A 178 -11.36 6.19 -7.35
CA LEU A 178 -10.53 5.46 -6.40
C LEU A 178 -9.95 6.38 -5.32
N LEU A 179 -9.47 7.57 -5.72
CA LEU A 179 -8.94 8.59 -4.80
C LEU A 179 -10.00 9.11 -3.81
N ASP A 180 -11.29 9.15 -4.22
CA ASP A 180 -12.38 9.57 -3.35
C ASP A 180 -12.91 8.41 -2.49
N ALA A 181 -12.88 7.17 -3.00
CA ALA A 181 -13.42 6.00 -2.33
C ALA A 181 -12.49 5.40 -1.26
N ALA A 182 -11.20 5.69 -1.29
CA ALA A 182 -10.22 5.21 -0.31
C ALA A 182 -9.17 6.28 0.00
N HIS A 183 -8.57 6.21 1.18
CA HIS A 183 -7.34 6.94 1.47
C HIS A 183 -6.15 6.30 0.74
N LEU A 184 -5.09 7.07 0.48
CA LEU A 184 -3.82 6.54 0.01
C LEU A 184 -2.75 6.69 1.10
N VAL A 185 -2.15 5.58 1.50
CA VAL A 185 -0.94 5.55 2.32
C VAL A 185 0.23 5.29 1.37
N VAL A 186 1.09 6.27 1.21
CA VAL A 186 2.21 6.23 0.27
C VAL A 186 3.48 5.82 0.99
N ALA A 187 3.94 4.60 0.75
CA ALA A 187 5.22 4.15 1.28
C ALA A 187 6.37 4.81 0.51
N ASP A 188 7.07 5.71 1.19
CA ASP A 188 8.18 6.45 0.63
C ASP A 188 9.51 5.99 1.23
N ARG A 189 10.53 5.96 0.38
CA ARG A 189 11.93 5.80 0.77
C ARG A 189 12.54 7.19 0.90
N ALA A 190 13.16 7.48 2.03
CA ALA A 190 13.78 8.78 2.25
C ALA A 190 14.68 9.17 1.06
N GLY A 191 14.42 10.35 0.47
CA GLY A 191 15.20 10.87 -0.66
C GLY A 191 14.84 10.35 -2.04
N SER A 192 13.73 9.65 -2.22
CA SER A 192 13.25 9.16 -3.53
C SER A 192 12.91 10.30 -4.51
N GLY A 193 12.49 11.46 -4.01
CA GLY A 193 12.16 12.64 -4.83
C GLY A 193 10.94 12.48 -5.73
N TRP A 194 10.09 11.49 -5.45
CA TRP A 194 8.90 11.16 -6.23
C TRP A 194 7.93 12.36 -6.40
N GLU A 195 7.91 13.29 -5.46
CA GLU A 195 7.05 14.49 -5.51
C GLU A 195 7.33 15.34 -6.76
N ARG A 196 8.59 15.33 -7.25
CA ARG A 196 8.98 16.05 -8.47
C ARG A 196 8.60 15.30 -9.74
N ALA A 197 8.34 14.02 -9.64
CA ALA A 197 7.96 13.16 -10.75
C ALA A 197 6.45 13.07 -10.95
N LEU A 198 5.64 13.68 -10.07
CA LEU A 198 4.18 13.64 -10.18
C LEU A 198 3.72 14.38 -11.46
N PRO A 199 2.87 13.76 -12.29
CA PRO A 199 2.18 14.46 -13.37
C PRO A 199 1.37 15.65 -12.83
N ALA A 200 1.32 16.76 -13.55
CA ALA A 200 0.66 17.99 -13.10
C ALA A 200 -0.82 17.77 -12.73
N GLU A 201 -1.54 16.98 -13.53
CA GLU A 201 -2.92 16.59 -13.26
C GLU A 201 -3.09 15.86 -11.93
N LEU A 202 -2.21 14.90 -11.65
CA LEU A 202 -2.21 14.14 -10.40
C LEU A 202 -1.84 15.05 -9.23
N ALA A 203 -0.78 15.85 -9.35
CA ALA A 203 -0.38 16.80 -8.32
C ALA A 203 -1.51 17.77 -7.95
N GLN A 204 -2.28 18.24 -8.93
CA GLN A 204 -3.45 19.07 -8.71
C GLN A 204 -4.56 18.33 -7.96
N ALA A 205 -4.86 17.09 -8.34
CA ALA A 205 -5.89 16.27 -7.67
C ALA A 205 -5.52 15.91 -6.23
N LEU A 206 -4.24 15.78 -5.92
CA LEU A 206 -3.73 15.49 -4.57
C LEU A 206 -3.60 16.75 -3.69
N ALA A 207 -3.67 17.93 -4.27
CA ALA A 207 -3.55 19.19 -3.52
C ALA A 207 -4.65 19.30 -2.46
N GLY A 208 -4.24 19.61 -1.22
CA GLY A 208 -5.16 19.76 -0.09
C GLY A 208 -5.69 18.45 0.54
N ARG A 209 -5.29 17.29 0.03
CA ARG A 209 -5.72 15.98 0.57
C ARG A 209 -4.73 15.37 1.58
N TRP A 210 -3.61 16.02 1.85
CA TRP A 210 -2.60 15.49 2.77
C TRP A 210 -3.06 15.58 4.21
N ALA A 211 -3.15 14.44 4.87
CA ALA A 211 -3.52 14.34 6.28
C ALA A 211 -2.40 14.91 7.18
N ALA A 212 -2.79 15.54 8.28
CA ALA A 212 -1.85 16.10 9.27
C ALA A 212 -1.22 15.00 10.15
N SER A 213 -1.90 13.87 10.30
CA SER A 213 -1.42 12.70 11.07
C SER A 213 -2.01 11.41 10.49
N PRO A 214 -1.43 10.23 10.78
CA PRO A 214 -2.00 8.95 10.35
C PRO A 214 -3.38 8.71 10.95
N GLN A 215 -3.64 9.19 12.18
CA GLN A 215 -4.92 9.05 12.86
C GLN A 215 -6.05 9.82 12.18
N ALA A 216 -5.74 10.89 11.43
CA ALA A 216 -6.74 11.67 10.70
C ALA A 216 -7.48 10.81 9.63
N LEU A 217 -6.88 9.71 9.16
CA LEU A 217 -7.52 8.82 8.20
C LEU A 217 -8.74 8.09 8.81
N ALA A 218 -8.74 7.85 10.12
CA ALA A 218 -9.89 7.23 10.80
C ALA A 218 -11.12 8.15 10.89
N GLY A 219 -10.96 9.45 10.63
CA GLY A 219 -12.02 10.46 10.70
C GLY A 219 -12.90 10.58 9.46
N ALA A 220 -12.55 9.91 8.36
CA ALA A 220 -13.29 9.95 7.09
C ALA A 220 -13.24 8.59 6.39
N PRO A 221 -14.21 8.28 5.51
CA PRO A 221 -14.19 7.00 4.81
C PRO A 221 -13.05 6.89 3.79
N GLY A 222 -12.65 7.96 3.12
CA GLY A 222 -11.63 7.98 2.08
C GLY A 222 -11.19 9.41 1.74
N GLY A 223 -10.40 9.57 0.68
CA GLY A 223 -10.08 10.86 0.09
C GLY A 223 -8.83 11.57 0.63
N LEU A 224 -8.21 11.07 1.70
CA LEU A 224 -7.00 11.65 2.29
C LEU A 224 -5.75 10.86 1.87
N LEU A 225 -4.59 11.54 1.94
CA LEU A 225 -3.28 10.93 1.71
C LEU A 225 -2.41 11.04 2.96
N TRP A 226 -1.60 10.01 3.19
CA TRP A 226 -0.56 10.01 4.20
C TRP A 226 0.75 9.46 3.62
N CYS A 227 1.88 10.11 3.89
CA CYS A 227 3.20 9.62 3.50
C CYS A 227 3.83 8.83 4.64
N LEU A 228 3.98 7.53 4.45
CA LEU A 228 4.66 6.62 5.36
C LEU A 228 6.15 6.58 5.01
N ARG A 229 6.96 7.33 5.74
CA ARG A 229 8.42 7.31 5.58
C ARG A 229 9.04 6.13 6.31
N GLN A 230 9.97 5.48 5.65
CA GLN A 230 10.69 4.34 6.21
C GLN A 230 12.14 4.32 5.74
N PRO A 231 13.02 3.57 6.45
CA PRO A 231 14.39 3.39 6.01
C PRO A 231 14.47 2.83 4.59
N LEU A 232 15.50 3.25 3.86
CA LEU A 232 15.81 2.70 2.54
C LEU A 232 15.98 1.18 2.63
N ARG A 233 15.23 0.48 1.78
CA ARG A 233 15.39 -0.95 1.52
C ARG A 233 15.71 -1.12 0.04
N SER A 234 16.76 -1.88 -0.25
CA SER A 234 17.23 -2.08 -1.62
C SER A 234 16.57 -3.27 -2.30
N GLU A 235 15.88 -4.12 -1.53
CA GLU A 235 15.26 -5.33 -2.03
C GLU A 235 14.10 -5.00 -2.97
N SER A 236 14.06 -5.64 -4.12
CA SER A 236 12.94 -5.60 -5.05
C SER A 236 12.65 -6.98 -5.65
N ALA A 237 11.41 -7.20 -6.04
CA ALA A 237 11.00 -8.45 -6.68
C ALA A 237 11.76 -8.70 -7.99
N SER A 238 11.97 -7.66 -8.81
CA SER A 238 12.76 -7.78 -10.05
C SER A 238 14.21 -8.16 -9.77
N GLN A 239 14.83 -7.60 -8.74
CA GLN A 239 16.18 -7.99 -8.33
C GLN A 239 16.23 -9.45 -7.86
N ALA A 240 15.26 -9.89 -7.07
CA ALA A 240 15.17 -11.28 -6.64
C ALA A 240 15.07 -12.23 -7.82
N ARG A 241 14.13 -11.99 -8.74
CA ARG A 241 13.96 -12.81 -9.95
C ARG A 241 15.23 -12.84 -10.84
N ALA A 242 15.84 -11.68 -11.07
CA ALA A 242 17.06 -11.61 -11.87
C ALA A 242 18.21 -12.40 -11.25
N ARG A 243 18.38 -12.34 -9.93
CA ARG A 243 19.41 -13.12 -9.23
C ARG A 243 19.11 -14.61 -9.22
N ILE A 244 17.86 -15.03 -9.08
CA ILE A 244 17.47 -16.45 -9.17
C ILE A 244 17.80 -16.96 -10.57
N ALA A 245 17.36 -16.28 -11.62
CA ALA A 245 17.63 -16.67 -13.00
C ALA A 245 19.12 -16.75 -13.34
N GLY A 246 19.93 -15.84 -12.75
CA GLY A 246 21.38 -15.80 -12.96
C GLY A 246 22.19 -16.66 -12.01
N GLY A 247 21.57 -17.45 -11.10
CA GLY A 247 22.27 -18.29 -10.12
C GLY A 247 23.03 -17.50 -9.04
N GLY A 248 22.68 -16.22 -8.83
CA GLY A 248 23.32 -15.34 -7.85
C GLY A 248 22.76 -15.52 -6.43
N ASP A 249 23.34 -14.81 -5.45
CA ASP A 249 22.84 -14.80 -4.07
C ASP A 249 21.56 -13.93 -3.97
N TRP A 250 20.43 -14.56 -3.72
CA TRP A 250 19.11 -13.96 -3.64
C TRP A 250 18.34 -14.29 -2.35
N ALA A 251 18.72 -15.39 -1.66
CA ALA A 251 17.94 -15.91 -0.54
C ALA A 251 17.79 -14.88 0.60
N ALA A 252 18.78 -14.01 0.78
CA ALA A 252 18.74 -12.94 1.78
C ALA A 252 17.73 -11.83 1.46
N LEU A 253 17.22 -11.76 0.23
CA LEU A 253 16.24 -10.74 -0.19
C LEU A 253 14.81 -11.06 0.26
N VAL A 254 14.52 -12.32 0.54
CA VAL A 254 13.19 -12.83 0.92
C VAL A 254 13.24 -13.52 2.27
N PRO A 255 12.10 -13.73 2.96
CA PRO A 255 12.05 -14.60 4.16
C PRO A 255 12.53 -16.02 3.87
N ALA A 256 13.14 -16.67 4.86
CA ALA A 256 13.72 -18.01 4.69
C ALA A 256 12.69 -19.04 4.16
N ALA A 257 11.48 -19.06 4.73
CA ALA A 257 10.41 -19.96 4.29
C ALA A 257 9.98 -19.71 2.82
N VAL A 258 10.02 -18.46 2.37
CA VAL A 258 9.76 -18.10 0.97
C VAL A 258 10.91 -18.58 0.07
N ALA A 259 12.15 -18.46 0.53
CA ALA A 259 13.30 -18.95 -0.22
C ALA A 259 13.24 -20.47 -0.41
N ASP A 260 12.84 -21.21 0.63
CA ASP A 260 12.68 -22.66 0.56
C ASP A 260 11.53 -23.06 -0.39
N TYR A 261 10.42 -22.35 -0.34
CA TYR A 261 9.31 -22.55 -1.28
C TYR A 261 9.73 -22.31 -2.74
N ILE A 262 10.42 -21.19 -3.03
CA ILE A 262 10.93 -20.86 -4.37
C ILE A 262 11.83 -21.98 -4.90
N ARG A 263 12.74 -22.51 -4.06
CA ARG A 263 13.63 -23.63 -4.44
C ARG A 263 12.87 -24.91 -4.72
N ALA A 264 11.94 -25.28 -3.83
CA ALA A 264 11.14 -26.49 -3.95
C ALA A 264 10.24 -26.48 -5.20
N ALA A 265 9.66 -25.33 -5.51
CA ALA A 265 8.77 -25.15 -6.66
C ALA A 265 9.51 -24.79 -7.97
N GLY A 266 10.84 -24.61 -7.94
CA GLY A 266 11.64 -24.25 -9.12
C GLY A 266 11.27 -22.91 -9.76
N LEU A 267 10.75 -21.97 -8.95
CA LEU A 267 10.23 -20.68 -9.46
C LEU A 267 11.38 -19.76 -9.88
N TYR A 268 11.13 -18.99 -10.93
CA TYR A 268 12.03 -17.95 -11.46
C TYR A 268 13.38 -18.45 -11.98
N ALA A 269 13.61 -19.77 -12.05
CA ALA A 269 14.82 -20.31 -12.65
C ALA A 269 14.86 -20.01 -14.16
N ALA A 270 16.06 -19.84 -14.71
CA ALA A 270 16.20 -19.73 -16.15
C ALA A 270 15.64 -21.01 -16.81
N ALA A 271 14.91 -20.86 -17.89
CA ALA A 271 14.50 -22.01 -18.69
C ALA A 271 15.76 -22.81 -19.11
N PRO A 272 15.74 -24.15 -19.03
CA PRO A 272 16.86 -24.94 -19.51
C PRO A 272 17.15 -24.56 -20.99
N ALA A 273 18.42 -24.32 -21.27
CA ALA A 273 18.84 -24.00 -22.63
C ALA A 273 18.33 -25.11 -23.59
N ALA A 274 17.67 -24.71 -24.66
CA ALA A 274 17.27 -25.66 -25.70
C ALA A 274 18.49 -26.48 -26.15
N PRO A 275 18.39 -27.81 -26.31
CA PRO A 275 19.50 -28.60 -26.81
C PRO A 275 19.94 -28.02 -28.13
N ALA A 276 21.27 -27.85 -28.29
CA ALA A 276 21.85 -27.41 -29.55
C ALA A 276 21.36 -28.34 -30.67
N PRO A 277 21.01 -27.82 -31.86
CA PRO A 277 20.65 -28.67 -32.98
C PRO A 277 21.79 -29.64 -33.26
N ALA A 278 21.49 -30.93 -33.33
CA ALA A 278 22.47 -31.97 -33.69
C ALA A 278 23.03 -31.63 -35.06
N SER A 279 24.35 -31.48 -35.13
CA SER A 279 25.11 -31.19 -36.35
C SER A 279 25.13 -32.37 -37.28
#